data_786cb364bdacef8cbcb95523f00a76de
#
_entry.id   786cb364bdacef8cbcb95523f00a76de
#
_cell.length_a   1.000
_cell.length_b   1.000
_cell.length_c   1.000
_cell.angle_alpha   90.00
_cell.angle_beta   90.00
_cell.angle_gamma   90.00
#
_symmetry.space_group_name_H-M   'P 1'
#
loop_
_entity.id
_entity.type
_entity.pdbx_description
1 polymer ?
#
loop_
_entity_poly.entity_id
_entity_poly.type
_entity_poly.pdbx_seq_one_letter_code
_entity_poly.pdbx_strand_id
1 'polypeptide(L)'
;MEVTGESLKGGYSEFITASEDFITKVPNTMKPEYAAPLFCAGITAYKAVKAVEPERNKKIAIFGIGGVGHMAIQFANISGCEVTGVSRKENHLAVAKKLGADHTLVYSTNQEEFLENLISTHGLFDAAIVFAPSDDVTDTAIKSIKKGGLVVIATVGNIPSFLAFEEKTIRGTLIGSRKDMQEVIKIASEKKLHVVTETFPLEKANEVLEMLKTSKVDARAVLIP
;
A
#
# COMPACT_ATOMS: atom_id res chain seq x y z
N MET A 1 0.48 -23.12 7.52
CA MET A 1 1.30 -22.17 6.76
C MET A 1 2.34 -21.64 7.71
N GLU A 2 3.62 -21.77 7.37
CA GLU A 2 4.72 -21.24 8.21
C GLU A 2 5.03 -19.81 7.79
N VAL A 3 5.13 -18.91 8.76
CA VAL A 3 5.36 -17.48 8.53
C VAL A 3 6.50 -17.00 9.42
N THR A 4 7.52 -16.40 8.83
CA THR A 4 8.64 -15.78 9.54
C THR A 4 8.15 -14.64 10.44
N GLY A 5 8.47 -14.70 11.72
CA GLY A 5 8.02 -13.73 12.72
C GLY A 5 6.68 -14.07 13.38
N GLU A 6 6.01 -15.15 12.97
CA GLU A 6 4.81 -15.71 13.60
C GLU A 6 5.06 -17.13 14.13
N SER A 7 5.02 -18.11 13.21
CA SER A 7 5.24 -19.53 13.53
C SER A 7 6.72 -19.95 13.46
N LEU A 8 7.54 -19.15 12.81
CA LEU A 8 9.00 -19.29 12.74
C LEU A 8 9.68 -18.10 13.41
N LYS A 9 10.98 -18.24 13.71
CA LYS A 9 11.80 -17.15 14.25
C LYS A 9 11.76 -15.94 13.32
N GLY A 10 11.67 -14.72 13.89
CA GLY A 10 11.63 -13.47 13.16
C GLY A 10 12.97 -13.09 12.52
N GLY A 11 12.93 -12.05 11.69
CA GLY A 11 14.08 -11.54 10.95
C GLY A 11 14.83 -10.38 11.63
N TYR A 12 14.50 -10.02 12.89
CA TYR A 12 15.25 -9.00 13.65
C TYR A 12 16.47 -9.62 14.28
N SER A 13 17.46 -9.96 13.45
CA SER A 13 18.70 -10.62 13.82
C SER A 13 19.76 -10.42 12.75
N GLU A 14 21.03 -10.55 13.12
CA GLU A 14 22.16 -10.50 12.19
C GLU A 14 22.10 -11.62 11.13
N PHE A 15 21.57 -12.78 11.52
CA PHE A 15 21.46 -13.95 10.66
C PHE A 15 20.08 -14.59 10.76
N ILE A 16 19.56 -15.04 9.63
CA ILE A 16 18.30 -15.78 9.54
C ILE A 16 18.48 -17.00 8.65
N THR A 17 17.82 -18.10 9.02
CA THR A 17 17.72 -19.28 8.16
C THR A 17 16.38 -19.25 7.42
N ALA A 18 16.41 -19.41 6.11
CA ALA A 18 15.23 -19.48 5.28
C ALA A 18 15.36 -20.61 4.24
N SER A 19 14.24 -21.18 3.82
CA SER A 19 14.22 -22.13 2.70
C SER A 19 14.57 -21.43 1.39
N GLU A 20 15.44 -22.03 0.57
CA GLU A 20 15.82 -21.52 -0.74
C GLU A 20 14.64 -21.33 -1.69
N ASP A 21 13.57 -22.10 -1.50
CA ASP A 21 12.34 -21.99 -2.28
C ASP A 21 11.59 -20.68 -2.06
N PHE A 22 11.82 -19.98 -0.94
CA PHE A 22 11.12 -18.76 -0.55
C PHE A 22 11.98 -17.51 -0.53
N ILE A 23 13.22 -17.60 -1.02
CA ILE A 23 14.09 -16.44 -1.15
C ILE A 23 14.02 -15.87 -2.57
N THR A 24 14.29 -14.57 -2.68
CA THR A 24 14.44 -13.87 -3.97
C THR A 24 15.76 -13.13 -3.97
N LYS A 25 16.56 -13.35 -5.02
CA LYS A 25 17.85 -12.66 -5.16
C LYS A 25 17.63 -11.18 -5.40
N VAL A 26 18.28 -10.36 -4.58
CA VAL A 26 18.35 -8.91 -4.74
C VAL A 26 19.60 -8.57 -5.57
N PRO A 27 19.51 -7.70 -6.59
CA PRO A 27 20.69 -7.26 -7.34
C PRO A 27 21.72 -6.57 -6.43
N ASN A 28 22.99 -6.83 -6.63
CA ASN A 28 24.09 -6.23 -5.83
C ASN A 28 24.13 -4.69 -5.91
N THR A 29 23.50 -4.10 -6.92
CA THR A 29 23.37 -2.64 -7.09
C THR A 29 22.28 -2.02 -6.23
N MET A 30 21.42 -2.84 -5.62
CA MET A 30 20.33 -2.38 -4.76
C MET A 30 20.76 -2.47 -3.29
N LYS A 31 20.73 -1.34 -2.60
CA LYS A 31 21.09 -1.29 -1.18
C LYS A 31 20.10 -2.07 -0.31
N PRO A 32 20.55 -2.78 0.73
CA PRO A 32 19.68 -3.58 1.60
C PRO A 32 18.54 -2.78 2.23
N GLU A 33 18.80 -1.56 2.71
CA GLU A 33 17.81 -0.68 3.31
C GLU A 33 16.71 -0.25 2.34
N TYR A 34 17.01 -0.26 1.04
CA TYR A 34 16.04 -0.01 -0.02
C TYR A 34 15.26 -1.28 -0.38
N ALA A 35 15.93 -2.44 -0.36
CA ALA A 35 15.34 -3.72 -0.73
C ALA A 35 14.38 -4.26 0.34
N ALA A 36 14.74 -4.14 1.63
CA ALA A 36 14.00 -4.73 2.73
C ALA A 36 12.48 -4.40 2.74
N PRO A 37 12.03 -3.16 2.56
CA PRO A 37 10.61 -2.84 2.51
C PRO A 37 9.86 -3.44 1.32
N LEU A 38 10.55 -3.82 0.25
CA LEU A 38 9.93 -4.39 -0.94
C LEU A 38 9.32 -5.78 -0.67
N PHE A 39 9.88 -6.53 0.27
CA PHE A 39 9.47 -7.91 0.58
C PHE A 39 8.16 -8.04 1.38
N CYS A 40 7.64 -6.95 1.92
CA CYS A 40 6.32 -6.93 2.55
C CYS A 40 5.46 -5.81 1.97
N ALA A 41 5.83 -4.54 2.22
CA ALA A 41 5.03 -3.40 1.77
C ALA A 41 5.03 -3.25 0.25
N GLY A 42 6.17 -3.43 -0.42
CA GLY A 42 6.29 -3.32 -1.88
C GLY A 42 5.45 -4.36 -2.61
N ILE A 43 5.62 -5.63 -2.24
CA ILE A 43 4.87 -6.73 -2.88
C ILE A 43 3.36 -6.64 -2.59
N THR A 44 2.96 -6.21 -1.37
CA THR A 44 1.55 -6.01 -1.01
C THR A 44 0.94 -4.88 -1.84
N ALA A 45 1.63 -3.76 -1.97
CA ALA A 45 1.21 -2.64 -2.80
C ALA A 45 1.07 -3.04 -4.28
N TYR A 46 2.07 -3.73 -4.81
CA TYR A 46 2.08 -4.23 -6.18
C TYR A 46 0.90 -5.18 -6.44
N LYS A 47 0.69 -6.15 -5.56
CA LYS A 47 -0.41 -7.12 -5.66
C LYS A 47 -1.78 -6.43 -5.62
N ALA A 48 -1.95 -5.44 -4.74
CA ALA A 48 -3.19 -4.68 -4.63
C ALA A 48 -3.48 -3.88 -5.91
N VAL A 49 -2.45 -3.21 -6.46
CA VAL A 49 -2.59 -2.49 -7.74
C VAL A 49 -2.85 -3.44 -8.90
N LYS A 50 -2.15 -4.56 -8.97
CA LYS A 50 -2.38 -5.58 -10.01
C LYS A 50 -3.81 -6.15 -9.95
N ALA A 51 -4.38 -6.26 -8.73
CA ALA A 51 -5.73 -6.78 -8.52
C ALA A 51 -6.84 -5.87 -9.06
N VAL A 52 -6.61 -4.57 -9.19
CA VAL A 52 -7.56 -3.63 -9.83
C VAL A 52 -7.43 -3.60 -11.34
N GLU A 53 -6.61 -4.47 -11.94
CA GLU A 53 -6.40 -4.55 -13.38
C GLU A 53 -6.06 -3.16 -13.96
N PRO A 54 -4.90 -2.60 -13.58
CA PRO A 54 -4.55 -1.23 -13.92
C PRO A 54 -4.35 -1.07 -15.42
N GLU A 55 -4.89 -0.01 -15.96
CA GLU A 55 -4.76 0.37 -17.37
C GLU A 55 -4.65 1.89 -17.51
N ARG A 56 -4.24 2.34 -18.68
CA ARG A 56 -4.04 3.76 -18.93
C ARG A 56 -5.34 4.56 -18.74
N ASN A 57 -5.24 5.66 -18.00
CA ASN A 57 -6.33 6.58 -17.64
C ASN A 57 -7.43 5.96 -16.75
N LYS A 58 -7.25 4.76 -16.23
CA LYS A 58 -8.15 4.21 -15.21
C LYS A 58 -8.06 5.04 -13.95
N LYS A 59 -9.18 5.53 -13.44
CA LYS A 59 -9.25 6.35 -12.23
C LYS A 59 -9.23 5.47 -10.99
N ILE A 60 -8.19 5.61 -10.18
CA ILE A 60 -8.00 4.80 -8.97
C ILE A 60 -7.87 5.71 -7.74
N ALA A 61 -8.71 5.46 -6.72
CA ALA A 61 -8.53 6.05 -5.40
C ALA A 61 -7.75 5.12 -4.48
N ILE A 62 -6.72 5.63 -3.78
CA ILE A 62 -5.91 4.88 -2.82
C ILE A 62 -6.11 5.48 -1.43
N PHE A 63 -6.78 4.73 -0.55
CA PHE A 63 -7.09 5.12 0.81
C PHE A 63 -6.06 4.58 1.79
N GLY A 64 -5.38 5.47 2.49
CA GLY A 64 -4.31 5.14 3.44
C GLY A 64 -2.91 5.20 2.83
N ILE A 65 -2.29 6.40 2.89
CA ILE A 65 -0.95 6.66 2.35
C ILE A 65 0.07 6.55 3.48
N GLY A 66 0.33 5.33 3.88
CA GLY A 66 1.38 4.97 4.83
C GLY A 66 2.46 4.13 4.16
N GLY A 67 3.09 3.23 4.93
CA GLY A 67 4.19 2.37 4.48
C GLY A 67 3.88 1.43 3.30
N VAL A 68 2.61 1.18 2.97
CA VAL A 68 2.18 0.40 1.79
C VAL A 68 1.63 1.34 0.71
N GLY A 69 0.74 2.26 1.09
CA GLY A 69 0.03 3.11 0.14
C GLY A 69 0.95 4.02 -0.69
N HIS A 70 2.08 4.52 -0.12
CA HIS A 70 3.03 5.32 -0.89
C HIS A 70 3.70 4.54 -2.04
N MET A 71 3.87 3.22 -1.89
CA MET A 71 4.35 2.36 -2.97
C MET A 71 3.24 2.05 -3.98
N ALA A 72 2.00 1.87 -3.51
CA ALA A 72 0.86 1.61 -4.39
C ALA A 72 0.59 2.77 -5.35
N ILE A 73 0.73 4.02 -4.91
CA ILE A 73 0.65 5.20 -5.77
C ILE A 73 1.62 5.08 -6.94
N GLN A 74 2.87 4.71 -6.67
CA GLN A 74 3.89 4.60 -7.72
C GLN A 74 3.59 3.47 -8.70
N PHE A 75 3.17 2.31 -8.22
CA PHE A 75 2.80 1.20 -9.11
C PHE A 75 1.60 1.54 -9.99
N ALA A 76 0.59 2.23 -9.44
CA ALA A 76 -0.56 2.68 -10.22
C ALA A 76 -0.17 3.74 -11.25
N ASN A 77 0.66 4.71 -10.88
CA ASN A 77 1.20 5.73 -11.78
C ASN A 77 2.06 5.11 -12.90
N ILE A 78 2.98 4.18 -12.58
CA ILE A 78 3.80 3.44 -13.57
C ILE A 78 2.91 2.69 -14.57
N SER A 79 1.73 2.23 -14.13
CA SER A 79 0.75 1.56 -14.99
C SER A 79 -0.09 2.54 -15.83
N GLY A 80 0.10 3.85 -15.65
CA GLY A 80 -0.61 4.90 -16.41
C GLY A 80 -2.01 5.25 -15.88
N CYS A 81 -2.34 4.82 -14.64
CA CYS A 81 -3.60 5.19 -14.00
C CYS A 81 -3.61 6.68 -13.60
N GLU A 82 -4.80 7.26 -13.52
CA GLU A 82 -5.05 8.53 -12.84
C GLU A 82 -5.26 8.23 -11.35
N VAL A 83 -4.35 8.71 -10.50
CA VAL A 83 -4.27 8.30 -9.09
C VAL A 83 -4.68 9.41 -8.16
N THR A 84 -5.70 9.15 -7.32
CA THR A 84 -6.08 10.01 -6.20
C THR A 84 -5.66 9.37 -4.88
N GLY A 85 -4.75 10.03 -4.15
CA GLY A 85 -4.30 9.60 -2.81
C GLY A 85 -5.16 10.22 -1.71
N VAL A 86 -5.68 9.40 -0.79
CA VAL A 86 -6.52 9.83 0.34
C VAL A 86 -5.84 9.45 1.66
N SER A 87 -5.61 10.42 2.53
CA SER A 87 -5.01 10.21 3.86
C SER A 87 -5.49 11.26 4.87
N ARG A 88 -5.46 10.92 6.17
CA ARG A 88 -5.73 11.87 7.26
C ARG A 88 -4.57 12.84 7.53
N LYS A 89 -3.37 12.52 7.08
CA LYS A 89 -2.15 13.28 7.37
C LYS A 89 -1.66 14.03 6.13
N GLU A 90 -1.48 15.33 6.25
CA GLU A 90 -0.99 16.18 5.16
C GLU A 90 0.42 15.83 4.69
N ASN A 91 1.32 15.45 5.64
CA ASN A 91 2.66 15.00 5.27
C ASN A 91 2.63 13.75 4.38
N HIS A 92 1.71 12.81 4.61
CA HIS A 92 1.51 11.66 3.73
C HIS A 92 1.02 12.06 2.34
N LEU A 93 0.15 13.07 2.26
CA LEU A 93 -0.34 13.59 0.98
C LEU A 93 0.76 14.34 0.21
N ALA A 94 1.61 15.07 0.91
CA ALA A 94 2.79 15.71 0.30
C ALA A 94 3.76 14.65 -0.30
N VAL A 95 3.95 13.52 0.39
CA VAL A 95 4.72 12.39 -0.13
C VAL A 95 4.00 11.77 -1.34
N ALA A 96 2.68 11.54 -1.26
CA ALA A 96 1.88 11.00 -2.35
C ALA A 96 2.03 11.83 -3.63
N LYS A 97 1.94 13.15 -3.52
CA LYS A 97 2.10 14.08 -4.64
C LYS A 97 3.47 13.97 -5.30
N LYS A 98 4.53 13.92 -4.49
CA LYS A 98 5.92 13.75 -4.98
C LYS A 98 6.14 12.40 -5.68
N LEU A 99 5.38 11.38 -5.29
CA LEU A 99 5.47 10.01 -5.82
C LEU A 99 4.54 9.73 -7.00
N GLY A 100 3.85 10.75 -7.51
CA GLY A 100 3.08 10.67 -8.76
C GLY A 100 1.58 10.49 -8.57
N ALA A 101 1.01 10.85 -7.41
CA ALA A 101 -0.44 11.01 -7.32
C ALA A 101 -0.86 12.27 -8.10
N ASP A 102 -1.83 12.12 -8.99
CA ASP A 102 -2.40 13.24 -9.75
C ASP A 102 -3.17 14.18 -8.81
N HIS A 103 -3.91 13.59 -7.88
CA HIS A 103 -4.71 14.29 -6.89
C HIS A 103 -4.47 13.77 -5.48
N THR A 104 -4.69 14.62 -4.49
CA THR A 104 -4.59 14.25 -3.07
C THR A 104 -5.71 14.91 -2.27
N LEU A 105 -6.34 14.15 -1.35
CA LEU A 105 -7.38 14.67 -0.47
C LEU A 105 -7.11 14.29 0.99
N VAL A 106 -7.34 15.25 1.89
CA VAL A 106 -7.36 15.01 3.35
C VAL A 106 -8.68 14.33 3.70
N TYR A 107 -8.62 13.10 4.24
CA TYR A 107 -9.80 12.39 4.71
C TYR A 107 -10.41 13.07 5.94
N SER A 108 -11.69 13.41 5.87
CA SER A 108 -12.47 13.98 6.97
C SER A 108 -13.29 12.93 7.69
N THR A 109 -13.49 13.12 9.00
CA THR A 109 -14.37 12.28 9.82
C THR A 109 -15.85 12.51 9.52
N ASN A 110 -16.24 13.64 8.93
CA ASN A 110 -17.56 13.84 8.35
C ASN A 110 -17.61 13.09 7.00
N GLN A 111 -18.00 11.84 7.06
CA GLN A 111 -17.92 10.90 5.94
C GLN A 111 -18.81 11.33 4.76
N GLU A 112 -20.01 11.85 5.02
CA GLU A 112 -20.95 12.27 3.96
C GLU A 112 -20.41 13.46 3.19
N GLU A 113 -20.01 14.51 3.89
CA GLU A 113 -19.43 15.70 3.28
C GLU A 113 -18.13 15.39 2.51
N PHE A 114 -17.30 14.51 3.09
CA PHE A 114 -16.08 14.07 2.42
C PHE A 114 -16.38 13.34 1.11
N LEU A 115 -17.35 12.40 1.13
CA LEU A 115 -17.74 11.63 -0.05
C LEU A 115 -18.34 12.53 -1.14
N GLU A 116 -19.20 13.48 -0.77
CA GLU A 116 -19.76 14.47 -1.70
C GLU A 116 -18.65 15.32 -2.34
N ASN A 117 -17.72 15.83 -1.55
CA ASN A 117 -16.58 16.59 -2.06
C ASN A 117 -15.69 15.75 -2.98
N LEU A 118 -15.38 14.50 -2.58
CA LEU A 118 -14.58 13.59 -3.39
C LEU A 118 -15.22 13.34 -4.77
N ILE A 119 -16.53 13.05 -4.79
CA ILE A 119 -17.26 12.74 -6.02
C ILE A 119 -17.48 13.99 -6.86
N SER A 120 -17.84 15.11 -6.27
CA SER A 120 -18.05 16.36 -7.02
C SER A 120 -16.78 16.88 -7.67
N THR A 121 -15.63 16.68 -7.03
CA THR A 121 -14.34 17.16 -7.53
C THR A 121 -13.70 16.22 -8.56
N HIS A 122 -13.77 14.89 -8.33
CA HIS A 122 -13.05 13.91 -9.14
C HIS A 122 -13.97 12.96 -9.94
N GLY A 123 -15.28 12.98 -9.67
CA GLY A 123 -16.23 11.98 -10.17
C GLY A 123 -16.06 10.63 -9.44
N LEU A 124 -16.80 9.63 -9.88
CA LEU A 124 -16.66 8.26 -9.39
C LEU A 124 -15.42 7.60 -9.99
N PHE A 125 -14.76 6.76 -9.19
CA PHE A 125 -13.57 6.00 -9.57
C PHE A 125 -13.94 4.67 -10.24
N ASP A 126 -13.05 4.17 -11.08
CA ASP A 126 -13.16 2.81 -11.66
C ASP A 126 -12.80 1.74 -10.62
N ALA A 127 -11.87 2.07 -9.74
CA ALA A 127 -11.49 1.20 -8.63
C ALA A 127 -11.00 1.99 -7.42
N ALA A 128 -11.04 1.33 -6.25
CA ALA A 128 -10.41 1.83 -5.03
C ALA A 128 -9.54 0.77 -4.36
N ILE A 129 -8.47 1.19 -3.68
CA ILE A 129 -7.59 0.33 -2.89
C ILE A 129 -7.56 0.86 -1.46
N VAL A 130 -7.81 0.00 -0.49
CA VAL A 130 -7.88 0.36 0.94
C VAL A 130 -6.74 -0.29 1.71
N PHE A 131 -5.86 0.55 2.29
CA PHE A 131 -4.80 0.16 3.21
C PHE A 131 -5.03 0.68 4.64
N ALA A 132 -6.01 1.56 4.82
CA ALA A 132 -6.35 2.11 6.13
C ALA A 132 -7.25 1.13 6.91
N PRO A 133 -6.90 0.72 8.15
CA PRO A 133 -7.70 -0.19 8.96
C PRO A 133 -8.88 0.56 9.62
N SER A 134 -9.90 0.92 8.82
CA SER A 134 -11.09 1.65 9.28
C SER A 134 -12.29 1.25 8.43
N ASP A 135 -13.37 0.87 9.09
CA ASP A 135 -14.63 0.49 8.45
C ASP A 135 -15.25 1.68 7.70
N ASP A 136 -15.18 2.89 8.27
CA ASP A 136 -15.68 4.12 7.63
C ASP A 136 -14.93 4.43 6.33
N VAL A 137 -13.60 4.22 6.32
CA VAL A 137 -12.79 4.40 5.10
C VAL A 137 -13.15 3.35 4.05
N THR A 138 -13.40 2.12 4.47
CA THR A 138 -13.84 1.04 3.58
C THR A 138 -15.20 1.33 2.97
N ASP A 139 -16.16 1.81 3.76
CA ASP A 139 -17.48 2.23 3.30
C ASP A 139 -17.39 3.38 2.29
N THR A 140 -16.59 4.40 2.61
CA THR A 140 -16.33 5.53 1.70
C THR A 140 -15.72 5.05 0.37
N ALA A 141 -14.76 4.14 0.41
CA ALA A 141 -14.13 3.57 -0.78
C ALA A 141 -15.17 2.83 -1.65
N ILE A 142 -16.04 2.03 -1.05
CA ILE A 142 -17.12 1.32 -1.76
C ILE A 142 -18.10 2.30 -2.41
N LYS A 143 -18.47 3.37 -1.71
CA LYS A 143 -19.39 4.39 -2.22
C LYS A 143 -18.79 5.28 -3.31
N SER A 144 -17.46 5.45 -3.30
CA SER A 144 -16.75 6.30 -4.25
C SER A 144 -16.51 5.69 -5.64
N ILE A 145 -16.75 4.39 -5.83
CA ILE A 145 -16.55 3.74 -7.13
C ILE A 145 -17.83 3.66 -7.97
N LYS A 146 -17.67 3.61 -9.28
CA LYS A 146 -18.74 3.43 -10.25
C LYS A 146 -19.52 2.13 -10.04
N LYS A 147 -20.73 2.05 -10.59
CA LYS A 147 -21.41 0.77 -10.78
C LYS A 147 -20.51 -0.18 -11.58
N GLY A 148 -20.43 -1.46 -11.15
CA GLY A 148 -19.50 -2.45 -11.71
C GLY A 148 -18.04 -2.26 -11.34
N GLY A 149 -17.70 -1.26 -10.52
CA GLY A 149 -16.33 -0.99 -10.07
C GLY A 149 -15.80 -2.00 -9.07
N LEU A 150 -14.50 -1.93 -8.78
CA LEU A 150 -13.78 -2.85 -7.92
C LEU A 150 -13.14 -2.15 -6.73
N VAL A 151 -13.37 -2.66 -5.52
CA VAL A 151 -12.60 -2.30 -4.32
C VAL A 151 -11.68 -3.43 -3.92
N VAL A 152 -10.39 -3.13 -3.75
CA VAL A 152 -9.40 -4.05 -3.20
C VAL A 152 -9.08 -3.66 -1.76
N ILE A 153 -9.30 -4.58 -0.82
CA ILE A 153 -9.04 -4.38 0.61
C ILE A 153 -7.78 -5.16 0.98
N ALA A 154 -6.74 -4.44 1.42
CA ALA A 154 -5.44 -4.98 1.84
C ALA A 154 -5.18 -4.70 3.33
N THR A 155 -6.21 -4.75 4.14
CA THR A 155 -6.19 -4.53 5.59
C THR A 155 -7.26 -5.36 6.28
N VAL A 156 -7.30 -5.32 7.61
CA VAL A 156 -8.35 -5.93 8.43
C VAL A 156 -9.46 -4.91 8.65
N GLY A 157 -10.71 -5.33 8.55
CA GLY A 157 -11.90 -4.51 8.79
C GLY A 157 -13.18 -5.25 8.44
N ASN A 158 -14.31 -4.62 8.72
CA ASN A 158 -15.61 -5.11 8.33
C ASN A 158 -16.02 -4.55 6.97
N ILE A 159 -16.75 -5.33 6.21
CA ILE A 159 -17.40 -4.87 4.98
C ILE A 159 -18.79 -4.39 5.36
N PRO A 160 -19.12 -3.10 5.15
CA PRO A 160 -20.47 -2.60 5.36
C PRO A 160 -21.44 -3.23 4.36
N SER A 161 -22.72 -3.06 4.57
CA SER A 161 -23.73 -3.49 3.60
C SER A 161 -23.60 -2.68 2.30
N PHE A 162 -23.68 -3.34 1.17
CA PHE A 162 -23.67 -2.71 -0.14
C PHE A 162 -24.83 -3.22 -1.00
N LEU A 163 -25.21 -2.45 -2.00
CA LEU A 163 -26.36 -2.74 -2.83
C LEU A 163 -25.98 -3.68 -3.98
N ALA A 164 -26.60 -4.86 -4.03
CA ALA A 164 -26.30 -5.88 -5.03
C ALA A 164 -26.52 -5.39 -6.49
N PHE A 165 -27.49 -4.51 -6.71
CA PHE A 165 -27.77 -3.95 -8.04
C PHE A 165 -26.74 -2.94 -8.54
N GLU A 166 -25.78 -2.54 -7.70
CA GLU A 166 -24.63 -1.74 -8.14
C GLU A 166 -23.52 -2.58 -8.79
N GLU A 167 -23.63 -3.92 -8.71
CA GLU A 167 -22.70 -4.86 -9.37
C GLU A 167 -21.23 -4.64 -8.99
N LYS A 168 -20.96 -3.98 -7.86
CA LYS A 168 -19.61 -3.71 -7.36
C LYS A 168 -18.94 -5.00 -6.91
N THR A 169 -17.63 -5.10 -7.13
CA THR A 169 -16.82 -6.21 -6.65
C THR A 169 -15.97 -5.77 -5.46
N ILE A 170 -15.91 -6.61 -4.41
CA ILE A 170 -15.01 -6.42 -3.28
C ILE A 170 -14.03 -7.60 -3.25
N ARG A 171 -12.73 -7.32 -3.26
CA ARG A 171 -11.67 -8.31 -3.29
C ARG A 171 -10.68 -8.09 -2.16
N GLY A 172 -10.48 -9.10 -1.32
CA GLY A 172 -9.37 -9.13 -0.37
C GLY A 172 -8.05 -9.45 -1.07
N THR A 173 -6.93 -8.89 -0.58
CA THR A 173 -5.59 -9.25 -1.03
C THR A 173 -4.63 -9.31 0.14
N LEU A 174 -3.63 -10.18 0.04
CA LEU A 174 -2.59 -10.36 1.06
C LEU A 174 -1.26 -10.64 0.37
N ILE A 175 -0.22 -9.83 0.70
CA ILE A 175 1.14 -9.98 0.19
C ILE A 175 1.16 -10.19 -1.34
N GLY A 176 1.88 -11.20 -1.83
CA GLY A 176 1.95 -11.57 -3.24
C GLY A 176 2.68 -12.90 -3.43
N SER A 177 2.74 -13.39 -4.66
CA SER A 177 3.47 -14.60 -5.04
C SER A 177 4.97 -14.32 -5.26
N ARG A 178 5.78 -15.39 -5.36
CA ARG A 178 7.21 -15.27 -5.76
C ARG A 178 7.37 -14.58 -7.12
N LYS A 179 6.43 -14.81 -8.04
CA LYS A 179 6.43 -14.13 -9.34
C LYS A 179 6.19 -12.63 -9.18
N ASP A 180 5.23 -12.24 -8.34
CA ASP A 180 4.99 -10.83 -8.03
C ASP A 180 6.23 -10.18 -7.42
N MET A 181 6.97 -10.90 -6.53
CA MET A 181 8.21 -10.39 -5.95
C MET A 181 9.31 -10.17 -7.00
N GLN A 182 9.46 -11.07 -7.96
CA GLN A 182 10.41 -10.91 -9.06
C GLN A 182 10.07 -9.68 -9.93
N GLU A 183 8.79 -9.46 -10.19
CA GLU A 183 8.29 -8.28 -10.92
C GLU A 183 8.58 -6.99 -10.13
N VAL A 184 8.36 -6.98 -8.81
CA VAL A 184 8.68 -5.84 -7.91
C VAL A 184 10.17 -5.52 -7.92
N ILE A 185 11.04 -6.53 -7.75
CA ILE A 185 12.50 -6.33 -7.77
C ILE A 185 12.96 -5.79 -9.13
N LYS A 186 12.39 -6.29 -10.24
CA LYS A 186 12.69 -5.78 -11.58
C LYS A 186 12.33 -4.30 -11.71
N ILE A 187 11.10 -3.91 -11.32
CA ILE A 187 10.64 -2.51 -11.38
C ILE A 187 11.55 -1.62 -10.51
N ALA A 188 11.86 -2.05 -9.30
CA ALA A 188 12.71 -1.30 -8.38
C ALA A 188 14.16 -1.16 -8.90
N SER A 189 14.73 -2.22 -9.50
CA SER A 189 16.08 -2.21 -10.07
C SER A 189 16.22 -1.28 -11.28
N GLU A 190 15.14 -1.06 -12.02
CA GLU A 190 15.10 -0.08 -13.11
C GLU A 190 14.98 1.38 -12.60
N LYS A 191 15.07 1.60 -11.29
CA LYS A 191 14.96 2.91 -10.60
C LYS A 191 13.64 3.63 -10.85
N LYS A 192 12.58 2.87 -11.10
CA LYS A 192 11.21 3.39 -11.30
C LYS A 192 10.42 3.51 -10.01
N LEU A 193 10.92 2.96 -8.89
CA LEU A 193 10.26 2.97 -7.60
C LEU A 193 11.11 3.70 -6.56
N HIS A 194 10.53 4.64 -5.84
CA HIS A 194 11.18 5.34 -4.73
C HIS A 194 10.63 4.83 -3.39
N VAL A 195 11.47 4.15 -2.62
CA VAL A 195 11.11 3.64 -1.29
C VAL A 195 11.54 4.65 -0.23
N VAL A 196 10.58 5.22 0.50
CA VAL A 196 10.87 6.14 1.60
C VAL A 196 11.19 5.33 2.85
N THR A 197 12.43 5.44 3.35
CA THR A 197 12.92 4.68 4.50
C THR A 197 13.62 5.57 5.51
N GLU A 198 13.51 5.17 6.79
CA GLU A 198 14.35 5.62 7.90
C GLU A 198 15.12 4.43 8.43
N THR A 199 16.42 4.56 8.64
CA THR A 199 17.28 3.48 9.12
C THR A 199 17.59 3.62 10.60
N PHE A 200 17.60 2.52 11.33
CA PHE A 200 17.88 2.44 12.75
C PHE A 200 18.81 1.26 13.05
N PRO A 201 19.69 1.34 14.05
CA PRO A 201 20.43 0.17 14.53
C PRO A 201 19.50 -0.96 15.00
N LEU A 202 19.90 -2.20 14.81
CA LEU A 202 19.11 -3.38 15.19
C LEU A 202 18.73 -3.39 16.68
N GLU A 203 19.61 -2.91 17.55
CA GLU A 203 19.41 -2.82 19.01
C GLU A 203 18.23 -1.91 19.37
N LYS A 204 17.85 -1.00 18.49
CA LYS A 204 16.71 -0.09 18.68
C LYS A 204 15.36 -0.67 18.24
N ALA A 205 15.29 -1.96 17.92
CA ALA A 205 14.07 -2.59 17.40
C ALA A 205 12.83 -2.29 18.27
N ASN A 206 12.94 -2.41 19.61
CA ASN A 206 11.80 -2.15 20.51
C ASN A 206 11.39 -0.66 20.52
N GLU A 207 12.36 0.27 20.48
CA GLU A 207 12.09 1.70 20.39
C GLU A 207 11.35 2.04 19.09
N VAL A 208 11.82 1.49 17.96
CA VAL A 208 11.20 1.68 16.64
C VAL A 208 9.80 1.10 16.56
N LEU A 209 9.54 -0.04 17.21
CA LEU A 209 8.19 -0.61 17.30
C LEU A 209 7.23 0.32 18.07
N GLU A 210 7.68 0.95 19.14
CA GLU A 210 6.87 1.96 19.86
C GLU A 210 6.66 3.23 19.01
N MET A 211 7.64 3.66 18.23
CA MET A 211 7.48 4.76 17.27
C MET A 211 6.41 4.42 16.20
N LEU A 212 6.40 3.20 15.71
CA LEU A 212 5.36 2.73 14.76
C LEU A 212 3.97 2.75 15.38
N LYS A 213 3.80 2.22 16.61
CA LYS A 213 2.51 2.25 17.34
C LYS A 213 1.98 3.67 17.53
N THR A 214 2.87 4.63 17.78
CA THR A 214 2.53 6.04 17.97
C THR A 214 2.53 6.85 16.67
N SER A 215 2.64 6.19 15.52
CA SER A 215 2.64 6.82 14.18
C SER A 215 3.71 7.91 14.01
N LYS A 216 4.89 7.72 14.62
CA LYS A 216 6.05 8.63 14.53
C LYS A 216 7.02 8.28 13.39
N VAL A 217 6.78 7.19 12.67
CA VAL A 217 7.53 6.81 11.46
C VAL A 217 6.67 7.16 10.25
N ASP A 218 7.21 7.99 9.36
CA ASP A 218 6.41 8.51 8.23
C ASP A 218 6.23 7.51 7.07
N ALA A 219 7.12 6.55 6.90
CA ALA A 219 7.00 5.56 5.82
C ALA A 219 7.43 4.16 6.26
N ARG A 220 8.72 3.80 6.14
CA ARG A 220 9.24 2.47 6.49
C ARG A 220 10.49 2.58 7.35
N ALA A 221 10.44 2.04 8.56
CA ALA A 221 11.63 1.84 9.38
C ALA A 221 12.38 0.58 8.91
N VAL A 222 13.69 0.69 8.77
CA VAL A 222 14.58 -0.42 8.42
C VAL A 222 15.63 -0.55 9.52
N LEU A 223 15.71 -1.74 10.11
CA LEU A 223 16.73 -2.08 11.11
C LEU A 223 17.98 -2.57 10.40
N ILE A 224 19.13 -2.04 10.77
CA ILE A 224 20.44 -2.40 10.21
C ILE A 224 21.22 -3.12 11.31
N PRO A 225 21.68 -4.36 11.08
CA PRO A 225 22.55 -5.12 11.98
C PRO A 225 23.91 -4.47 12.19
#